data_866409eb2e2d8f7437a42217663cce06
#
_entry.id   866409eb2e2d8f7437a42217663cce06
#
_cell.length_a   1.000
_cell.length_b   1.000
_cell.length_c   1.000
_cell.angle_alpha   90.00
_cell.angle_beta   90.00
_cell.angle_gamma   90.00
#
_symmetry.space_group_name_H-M   'P 1'
#
loop_
_entity.id
_entity.type
_entity.pdbx_description
1 polymer ?
#
loop_
_entity_poly.entity_id
_entity_poly.type
_entity_poly.pdbx_seq_one_letter_code
_entity_poly.pdbx_strand_id
1 'polypeptide(L)'
;MSQYLRRAALTILLLLLCFVPSFAQSALERVRSSGELRIGTDATYPPFENKEGNEFKGFDIDLGNAIAKEMGVRAVFINSNFQGIFPALQNGSFDIVMSALTITADRRKTLLFSDPYYDAGQIVAIRNDRQGIAGVDDLRGKRVGVQLNTTGQFELEKRGGVEVSKFDTMDLAMLALQNGQIDAVVGDAPTVHYMIRQSFRNLKMVGPQFTDEKYGIALAPGSENLRDEINVALKRLRDSKYNQLYDKWFGEEAEKAAEQQAAQTKPKAFDLSLLGRVWPLFLSGVWLTARLALLSLFLGLPIGLLLALARVQSLRLISAPAAIYVEVMRGTPLLVQIIFIHYGIPQAFGLSSPDPFVSGVIALTLNSAAYISEIIRAGILSIDIGQMEAARSLGMSHWQAMRRIILPQTFRRVVPPLTNEAIALLKDSSLVSVLALEELTRVGSQLVGVYVAPLTIWPMVALLYLLLTFPLTRIAEYLERRWRPITRS
;
A
#
# COMPACT_ATOMS: atom_id res chain seq x y z
N MET A 1 -33.10 38.98 -17.85
CA MET A 1 -32.91 38.32 -16.55
C MET A 1 -33.74 37.03 -16.37
N SER A 2 -34.98 36.94 -16.89
CA SER A 2 -35.86 35.74 -16.69
C SER A 2 -35.48 34.48 -17.49
N GLN A 3 -34.88 34.59 -18.67
CA GLN A 3 -34.52 33.42 -19.50
C GLN A 3 -33.25 32.72 -18.99
N TYR A 4 -32.28 33.43 -18.42
CA TYR A 4 -31.06 32.81 -17.81
C TYR A 4 -31.38 32.07 -16.52
N LEU A 5 -32.27 32.60 -15.69
CA LEU A 5 -32.76 31.94 -14.47
C LEU A 5 -33.56 30.67 -14.79
N ARG A 6 -34.40 30.67 -15.85
CA ARG A 6 -35.12 29.47 -16.28
C ARG A 6 -34.18 28.40 -16.87
N ARG A 7 -33.14 28.79 -17.62
CA ARG A 7 -32.14 27.84 -18.13
C ARG A 7 -31.28 27.28 -17.00
N ALA A 8 -30.83 28.07 -16.03
CA ALA A 8 -30.11 27.62 -14.87
C ALA A 8 -30.95 26.65 -13.99
N ALA A 9 -32.22 26.98 -13.75
CA ALA A 9 -33.15 26.13 -13.02
C ALA A 9 -33.41 24.80 -13.76
N LEU A 10 -33.53 24.80 -15.09
CA LEU A 10 -33.69 23.59 -15.89
C LEU A 10 -32.45 22.72 -15.88
N THR A 11 -31.24 23.33 -15.90
CA THR A 11 -29.95 22.61 -15.81
C THR A 11 -29.76 21.99 -14.43
N ILE A 12 -30.13 22.69 -13.37
CA ILE A 12 -30.10 22.18 -11.99
C ILE A 12 -31.13 21.06 -11.82
N LEU A 13 -32.33 21.18 -12.40
CA LEU A 13 -33.35 20.12 -12.36
C LEU A 13 -32.96 18.91 -13.18
N LEU A 14 -32.28 19.08 -14.32
CA LEU A 14 -31.69 17.96 -15.10
C LEU A 14 -30.53 17.30 -14.39
N LEU A 15 -29.68 18.03 -13.66
CA LEU A 15 -28.64 17.48 -12.80
C LEU A 15 -29.20 16.73 -11.57
N LEU A 16 -30.34 17.18 -11.02
CA LEU A 16 -31.06 16.51 -9.94
C LEU A 16 -31.82 15.26 -10.42
N LEU A 17 -32.28 15.22 -11.66
CA LEU A 17 -32.92 14.07 -12.27
C LEU A 17 -31.93 12.96 -12.69
N CYS A 18 -30.64 13.26 -12.78
CA CYS A 18 -29.58 12.26 -12.94
C CYS A 18 -29.24 11.50 -11.64
N PHE A 19 -29.76 11.92 -10.48
CA PHE A 19 -29.77 11.16 -9.24
C PHE A 19 -30.95 10.17 -9.23
N VAL A 20 -31.02 9.26 -10.21
CA VAL A 20 -31.78 8.03 -10.06
C VAL A 20 -31.07 7.26 -8.95
N PRO A 21 -31.73 6.89 -7.83
CA PRO A 21 -31.12 5.99 -6.88
C PRO A 21 -30.83 4.70 -7.65
N SER A 22 -29.56 4.47 -7.98
CA SER A 22 -29.11 3.18 -8.47
C SER A 22 -29.45 2.22 -7.33
N PHE A 23 -30.43 1.36 -7.51
CA PHE A 23 -30.64 0.23 -6.59
C PHE A 23 -29.30 -0.46 -6.51
N ALA A 24 -28.64 -0.34 -5.36
CA ALA A 24 -27.34 -0.92 -5.16
C ALA A 24 -27.47 -2.41 -5.38
N GLN A 25 -26.90 -2.89 -6.49
CA GLN A 25 -26.88 -4.30 -6.85
C GLN A 25 -26.29 -5.08 -5.67
N SER A 26 -26.97 -6.15 -5.23
CA SER A 26 -26.47 -6.96 -4.11
C SER A 26 -25.08 -7.52 -4.45
N ALA A 27 -24.24 -7.78 -3.45
CA ALA A 27 -22.90 -8.32 -3.66
C ALA A 27 -22.95 -9.64 -4.47
N LEU A 28 -23.93 -10.50 -4.19
CA LEU A 28 -24.12 -11.75 -4.91
C LEU A 28 -24.51 -11.54 -6.38
N GLU A 29 -25.42 -10.60 -6.66
CA GLU A 29 -25.81 -10.27 -8.05
C GLU A 29 -24.63 -9.73 -8.84
N ARG A 30 -23.79 -8.86 -8.23
CA ARG A 30 -22.57 -8.37 -8.85
C ARG A 30 -21.62 -9.51 -9.20
N VAL A 31 -21.35 -10.42 -8.27
CA VAL A 31 -20.49 -11.59 -8.48
C VAL A 31 -21.05 -12.47 -9.61
N ARG A 32 -22.34 -12.74 -9.62
CA ARG A 32 -22.98 -13.54 -10.68
C ARG A 32 -22.97 -12.85 -12.04
N SER A 33 -23.24 -11.56 -12.09
CA SER A 33 -23.27 -10.80 -13.35
C SER A 33 -21.89 -10.56 -13.95
N SER A 34 -20.87 -10.37 -13.12
CA SER A 34 -19.48 -10.25 -13.57
C SER A 34 -18.84 -11.61 -13.92
N GLY A 35 -19.35 -12.71 -13.37
CA GLY A 35 -18.71 -14.02 -13.43
C GLY A 35 -17.43 -14.13 -12.61
N GLU A 36 -17.17 -13.17 -11.72
CA GLU A 36 -15.94 -13.08 -10.94
C GLU A 36 -16.23 -12.87 -9.45
N LEU A 37 -15.52 -13.62 -8.60
CA LEU A 37 -15.44 -13.41 -7.16
C LEU A 37 -14.08 -12.76 -6.84
N ARG A 38 -14.09 -11.48 -6.48
CA ARG A 38 -12.87 -10.73 -6.12
C ARG A 38 -12.55 -11.01 -4.67
N ILE A 39 -11.35 -11.55 -4.42
CA ILE A 39 -10.87 -12.01 -3.12
C ILE A 39 -9.66 -11.17 -2.69
N GLY A 40 -9.82 -10.38 -1.63
CA GLY A 40 -8.72 -9.67 -1.00
C GLY A 40 -7.91 -10.62 -0.11
N THR A 41 -6.58 -10.56 -0.20
CA THR A 41 -5.66 -11.39 0.57
C THR A 41 -4.35 -10.64 0.84
N ASP A 42 -3.74 -10.83 2.01
CA ASP A 42 -2.37 -10.38 2.29
C ASP A 42 -1.39 -11.52 1.98
N ALA A 43 -0.97 -11.59 0.73
CA ALA A 43 -0.17 -12.69 0.22
C ALA A 43 1.28 -12.71 0.75
N THR A 44 1.43 -12.57 2.08
CA THR A 44 2.69 -12.64 2.84
C THR A 44 2.58 -13.61 4.04
N TYR A 45 1.54 -14.48 4.07
CA TYR A 45 1.20 -15.30 5.23
C TYR A 45 1.12 -16.81 4.91
N PRO A 46 2.25 -17.44 4.47
CA PRO A 46 2.26 -18.87 4.16
C PRO A 46 2.01 -19.72 5.42
N PRO A 47 1.42 -20.92 5.29
CA PRO A 47 1.01 -21.60 4.07
C PRO A 47 -0.38 -21.25 3.55
N PHE A 48 -1.06 -20.24 4.15
CA PHE A 48 -2.42 -19.86 3.76
C PHE A 48 -2.43 -19.07 2.46
N GLU A 49 -1.62 -18.03 2.36
CA GLU A 49 -1.46 -17.21 1.17
C GLU A 49 -0.03 -16.68 1.03
N ASN A 50 0.48 -16.80 -0.16
CA ASN A 50 1.79 -16.29 -0.55
C ASN A 50 1.79 -15.89 -2.02
N LYS A 51 2.64 -14.94 -2.40
CA LYS A 51 2.84 -14.56 -3.80
C LYS A 51 4.25 -14.90 -4.23
N GLU A 52 4.38 -15.79 -5.21
CA GLU A 52 5.64 -16.13 -5.87
C GLU A 52 5.63 -15.60 -7.30
N GLY A 53 6.37 -14.51 -7.53
CA GLY A 53 6.30 -13.81 -8.80
C GLY A 53 4.89 -13.23 -9.04
N ASN A 54 4.20 -13.68 -10.07
CA ASN A 54 2.83 -13.28 -10.39
C ASN A 54 1.77 -14.27 -9.92
N GLU A 55 2.15 -15.39 -9.31
CA GLU A 55 1.23 -16.44 -8.89
C GLU A 55 0.92 -16.33 -7.39
N PHE A 56 -0.36 -16.44 -7.07
CA PHE A 56 -0.82 -16.65 -5.70
C PHE A 56 -0.84 -18.14 -5.39
N LYS A 57 -0.32 -18.52 -4.22
CA LYS A 57 -0.27 -19.89 -3.73
C LYS A 57 -0.66 -19.94 -2.26
N GLY A 58 -1.25 -21.02 -1.83
CA GLY A 58 -1.59 -21.23 -0.43
C GLY A 58 -2.93 -21.94 -0.27
N PHE A 59 -3.20 -22.32 0.98
CA PHE A 59 -4.45 -23.00 1.32
C PHE A 59 -5.68 -22.13 1.04
N ASP A 60 -5.64 -20.85 1.43
CA ASP A 60 -6.73 -19.88 1.19
C ASP A 60 -6.92 -19.64 -0.31
N ILE A 61 -5.84 -19.66 -1.07
CA ILE A 61 -5.89 -19.51 -2.54
C ILE A 61 -6.60 -20.71 -3.18
N ASP A 62 -6.21 -21.93 -2.80
CA ASP A 62 -6.80 -23.14 -3.32
C ASP A 62 -8.27 -23.28 -2.88
N LEU A 63 -8.58 -22.97 -1.62
CA LEU A 63 -9.95 -23.00 -1.09
C LEU A 63 -10.82 -21.92 -1.74
N GLY A 64 -10.30 -20.71 -1.93
CA GLY A 64 -10.99 -19.62 -2.62
C GLY A 64 -11.33 -19.96 -4.08
N ASN A 65 -10.38 -20.59 -4.80
CA ASN A 65 -10.63 -21.11 -6.14
C ASN A 65 -11.71 -22.21 -6.15
N ALA A 66 -11.69 -23.09 -5.15
CA ALA A 66 -12.69 -24.16 -5.02
C ALA A 66 -14.08 -23.59 -4.72
N ILE A 67 -14.20 -22.60 -3.82
CA ILE A 67 -15.45 -21.89 -3.52
C ILE A 67 -16.00 -21.22 -4.78
N ALA A 68 -15.20 -20.43 -5.48
CA ALA A 68 -15.62 -19.74 -6.69
C ALA A 68 -16.11 -20.72 -7.75
N LYS A 69 -15.43 -21.86 -7.90
CA LYS A 69 -15.86 -22.94 -8.81
C LYS A 69 -17.20 -23.55 -8.42
N GLU A 70 -17.44 -23.81 -7.13
CA GLU A 70 -18.75 -24.29 -6.63
C GLU A 70 -19.87 -23.27 -6.88
N MET A 71 -19.55 -21.97 -6.84
CA MET A 71 -20.48 -20.88 -7.15
C MET A 71 -20.66 -20.65 -8.66
N GLY A 72 -19.91 -21.33 -9.53
CA GLY A 72 -19.96 -21.17 -10.99
C GLY A 72 -19.31 -19.87 -11.49
N VAL A 73 -18.37 -19.30 -10.75
CA VAL A 73 -17.65 -18.06 -11.09
C VAL A 73 -16.13 -18.28 -11.02
N ARG A 74 -15.35 -17.29 -11.47
CA ARG A 74 -13.88 -17.30 -11.41
C ARG A 74 -13.40 -16.54 -10.18
N ALA A 75 -12.43 -17.08 -9.42
CA ALA A 75 -11.74 -16.35 -8.37
C ALA A 75 -10.74 -15.35 -8.98
N VAL A 76 -10.71 -14.13 -8.45
CA VAL A 76 -9.73 -13.08 -8.79
C VAL A 76 -9.10 -12.59 -7.49
N PHE A 77 -7.87 -13.00 -7.23
CA PHE A 77 -7.15 -12.61 -6.03
C PHE A 77 -6.55 -11.21 -6.20
N ILE A 78 -6.73 -10.37 -5.19
CA ILE A 78 -6.24 -8.99 -5.12
C ILE A 78 -5.36 -8.89 -3.89
N ASN A 79 -4.05 -8.64 -4.10
CA ASN A 79 -3.12 -8.46 -3.00
C ASN A 79 -3.40 -7.14 -2.29
N SER A 80 -3.51 -7.21 -0.97
CA SER A 80 -3.68 -6.04 -0.09
C SER A 80 -2.87 -6.27 1.17
N ASN A 81 -2.26 -5.24 1.74
CA ASN A 81 -1.63 -5.43 3.05
C ASN A 81 -2.71 -5.59 4.14
N PHE A 82 -2.37 -6.32 5.20
CA PHE A 82 -3.32 -6.65 6.26
C PHE A 82 -3.93 -5.40 6.95
N GLN A 83 -3.16 -4.31 7.03
CA GLN A 83 -3.61 -3.06 7.64
C GLN A 83 -4.73 -2.37 6.83
N GLY A 84 -4.68 -2.46 5.50
CA GLY A 84 -5.64 -1.84 4.59
C GLY A 84 -6.79 -2.73 4.15
N ILE A 85 -6.77 -4.03 4.49
CA ILE A 85 -7.68 -5.02 3.92
C ILE A 85 -9.14 -4.80 4.32
N PHE A 86 -9.40 -4.38 5.56
CA PHE A 86 -10.78 -4.12 6.04
C PHE A 86 -11.41 -2.87 5.42
N PRO A 87 -10.73 -1.70 5.41
CA PRO A 87 -11.23 -0.54 4.68
C PRO A 87 -11.45 -0.84 3.18
N ALA A 88 -10.57 -1.59 2.55
CA ALA A 88 -10.70 -1.98 1.14
C ALA A 88 -11.92 -2.88 0.89
N LEU A 89 -12.22 -3.82 1.80
CA LEU A 89 -13.43 -4.64 1.74
C LEU A 89 -14.69 -3.77 1.89
N GLN A 90 -14.74 -2.89 2.89
CA GLN A 90 -15.88 -2.01 3.12
C GLN A 90 -16.13 -1.05 1.95
N ASN A 91 -15.08 -0.63 1.26
CA ASN A 91 -15.15 0.24 0.08
C ASN A 91 -15.39 -0.52 -1.24
N GLY A 92 -15.60 -1.86 -1.19
CA GLY A 92 -15.92 -2.66 -2.36
C GLY A 92 -14.78 -2.89 -3.35
N SER A 93 -13.53 -2.75 -2.91
CA SER A 93 -12.34 -3.07 -3.73
C SER A 93 -12.30 -4.55 -4.09
N PHE A 94 -12.83 -5.40 -3.22
CA PHE A 94 -13.08 -6.83 -3.43
C PHE A 94 -14.39 -7.24 -2.74
N ASP A 95 -14.86 -8.43 -3.06
CA ASP A 95 -16.17 -8.92 -2.60
C ASP A 95 -16.06 -9.62 -1.24
N ILE A 96 -14.94 -10.30 -1.01
CA ILE A 96 -14.63 -11.04 0.21
C ILE A 96 -13.15 -10.88 0.58
N VAL A 97 -12.81 -11.19 1.83
CA VAL A 97 -11.44 -11.36 2.31
C VAL A 97 -11.22 -12.80 2.75
N MET A 98 -10.19 -13.44 2.19
CA MET A 98 -9.60 -14.69 2.67
C MET A 98 -8.12 -14.43 2.90
N SER A 99 -7.69 -14.45 4.15
CA SER A 99 -6.32 -14.11 4.56
C SER A 99 -6.04 -14.57 5.99
N ALA A 100 -6.21 -15.87 6.23
CA ALA A 100 -6.06 -16.49 7.55
C ALA A 100 -6.75 -15.67 8.67
N LEU A 101 -7.94 -15.17 8.39
CA LEU A 101 -8.57 -14.11 9.18
C LEU A 101 -9.35 -14.68 10.36
N THR A 102 -8.85 -14.47 11.56
CA THR A 102 -9.53 -14.86 12.80
C THR A 102 -10.86 -14.13 12.98
N ILE A 103 -11.92 -14.91 13.22
CA ILE A 103 -13.24 -14.43 13.63
C ILE A 103 -13.16 -13.94 15.06
N THR A 104 -13.34 -12.64 15.30
CA THR A 104 -13.41 -12.07 16.66
C THR A 104 -14.72 -11.33 16.89
N ALA A 105 -15.09 -11.16 18.16
CA ALA A 105 -16.28 -10.39 18.54
C ALA A 105 -16.20 -8.93 18.05
N ASP A 106 -15.02 -8.33 18.08
CA ASP A 106 -14.82 -6.95 17.62
C ASP A 106 -14.93 -6.83 16.10
N ARG A 107 -14.33 -7.75 15.35
CA ARG A 107 -14.45 -7.78 13.88
C ARG A 107 -15.91 -8.01 13.43
N ARG A 108 -16.68 -8.84 14.14
CA ARG A 108 -18.11 -9.06 13.88
C ARG A 108 -18.99 -7.81 14.05
N LYS A 109 -18.52 -6.77 14.73
CA LYS A 109 -19.26 -5.50 14.85
C LYS A 109 -19.31 -4.72 13.54
N THR A 110 -18.32 -4.92 12.66
CA THR A 110 -18.12 -4.14 11.42
C THR A 110 -18.05 -4.97 10.17
N LEU A 111 -17.97 -6.30 10.30
CA LEU A 111 -17.83 -7.24 9.19
C LEU A 111 -18.80 -8.41 9.40
N LEU A 112 -19.25 -9.00 8.27
CA LEU A 112 -19.86 -10.31 8.27
C LEU A 112 -18.79 -11.39 8.11
N PHE A 113 -19.06 -12.58 8.61
CA PHE A 113 -18.18 -13.74 8.46
C PHE A 113 -18.95 -14.94 7.96
N SER A 114 -18.28 -15.77 7.15
CA SER A 114 -18.74 -17.12 6.84
C SER A 114 -18.70 -18.02 8.06
N ASP A 115 -19.17 -19.25 7.91
CA ASP A 115 -18.82 -20.34 8.83
C ASP A 115 -17.28 -20.50 8.86
N PRO A 116 -16.72 -20.86 10.03
CA PRO A 116 -15.27 -21.03 10.15
C PRO A 116 -14.77 -22.13 9.20
N TYR A 117 -13.61 -21.92 8.58
CA TYR A 117 -13.03 -22.92 7.67
C TYR A 117 -11.75 -23.55 8.20
N TYR A 118 -11.11 -22.97 9.23
CA TYR A 118 -9.86 -23.47 9.81
C TYR A 118 -9.82 -23.19 11.31
N ASP A 119 -9.25 -24.13 12.10
CA ASP A 119 -8.99 -23.95 13.53
C ASP A 119 -7.54 -23.55 13.73
N ALA A 120 -7.30 -22.45 14.43
CA ALA A 120 -6.00 -21.87 14.66
C ALA A 120 -5.80 -21.48 16.13
N GLY A 121 -4.63 -20.93 16.45
CA GLY A 121 -4.32 -20.39 17.77
C GLY A 121 -2.93 -19.79 17.78
N GLN A 122 -2.69 -18.88 18.72
CA GLN A 122 -1.42 -18.19 18.86
C GLN A 122 -0.38 -19.09 19.56
N ILE A 123 0.86 -19.00 19.09
CA ILE A 123 2.03 -19.71 19.65
C ILE A 123 3.19 -18.74 19.86
N VAL A 124 4.10 -19.10 20.75
CA VAL A 124 5.35 -18.36 20.97
C VAL A 124 6.49 -19.02 20.20
N ALA A 125 7.27 -18.22 19.47
CA ALA A 125 8.53 -18.62 18.89
C ALA A 125 9.71 -17.89 19.52
N ILE A 126 10.83 -18.60 19.72
CA ILE A 126 12.09 -18.07 20.25
C ILE A 126 13.27 -18.62 19.45
N ARG A 127 14.46 -18.04 19.64
CA ARG A 127 15.69 -18.63 19.10
C ARG A 127 16.04 -19.93 19.81
N ASN A 128 16.67 -20.86 19.08
CA ASN A 128 17.07 -22.17 19.62
C ASN A 128 18.03 -22.05 20.80
N ASP A 129 18.91 -21.05 20.80
CA ASP A 129 19.89 -20.75 21.83
C ASP A 129 19.32 -20.02 23.06
N ARG A 130 18.06 -19.55 22.99
CA ARG A 130 17.40 -18.81 24.07
C ARG A 130 16.84 -19.76 25.12
N GLN A 131 17.11 -19.42 26.39
CA GLN A 131 16.54 -20.07 27.56
C GLN A 131 15.63 -19.11 28.35
N GLY A 132 14.82 -19.66 29.25
CA GLY A 132 13.99 -18.87 30.17
C GLY A 132 12.70 -18.33 29.57
N ILE A 133 12.26 -18.87 28.42
CA ILE A 133 10.92 -18.66 27.85
C ILE A 133 10.41 -20.04 27.43
N ALA A 134 9.44 -20.57 28.18
CA ALA A 134 8.79 -21.84 27.90
C ALA A 134 7.36 -21.70 27.35
N GLY A 135 6.83 -20.47 27.36
CA GLY A 135 5.50 -20.18 26.84
C GLY A 135 5.12 -18.70 27.00
N VAL A 136 3.85 -18.40 26.79
CA VAL A 136 3.32 -17.02 26.80
C VAL A 136 3.46 -16.33 28.16
N ASP A 137 3.42 -17.09 29.27
CA ASP A 137 3.48 -16.53 30.60
C ASP A 137 4.88 -15.99 30.97
N ASP A 138 5.94 -16.46 30.28
CA ASP A 138 7.31 -16.00 30.47
C ASP A 138 7.66 -14.73 29.66
N LEU A 139 6.70 -14.19 28.90
CA LEU A 139 6.93 -13.03 28.06
C LEU A 139 6.94 -11.69 28.80
N ARG A 140 6.64 -11.68 30.09
CA ARG A 140 6.62 -10.46 30.89
C ARG A 140 8.01 -9.80 30.92
N GLY A 141 8.08 -8.52 30.58
CA GLY A 141 9.33 -7.75 30.49
C GLY A 141 10.20 -8.13 29.29
N LYS A 142 9.67 -8.88 28.30
CA LYS A 142 10.37 -9.26 27.07
C LYS A 142 9.90 -8.39 25.90
N ARG A 143 10.79 -8.20 24.94
CA ARG A 143 10.47 -7.58 23.63
C ARG A 143 9.87 -8.66 22.73
N VAL A 144 8.61 -8.53 22.37
CA VAL A 144 7.88 -9.55 21.61
C VAL A 144 7.39 -8.97 20.30
N GLY A 145 7.80 -9.58 19.19
CA GLY A 145 7.34 -9.21 17.84
C GLY A 145 5.99 -9.80 17.53
N VAL A 146 5.16 -9.02 16.86
CA VAL A 146 3.85 -9.40 16.33
C VAL A 146 3.62 -8.73 14.98
N GLN A 147 2.78 -9.33 14.15
CA GLN A 147 2.27 -8.60 12.99
C GLN A 147 1.20 -7.61 13.45
N LEU A 148 1.25 -6.41 12.88
CA LEU A 148 0.35 -5.31 13.21
C LEU A 148 -1.11 -5.65 12.86
N ASN A 149 -2.06 -5.26 13.73
CA ASN A 149 -3.51 -5.48 13.60
C ASN A 149 -3.97 -6.95 13.65
N THR A 150 -3.10 -7.85 14.14
CA THR A 150 -3.46 -9.26 14.35
C THR A 150 -3.99 -9.53 15.76
N THR A 151 -4.63 -10.69 15.93
CA THR A 151 -5.09 -11.16 17.24
C THR A 151 -3.94 -11.39 18.21
N GLY A 152 -2.77 -11.81 17.71
CA GLY A 152 -1.56 -11.95 18.52
C GLY A 152 -1.12 -10.62 19.15
N GLN A 153 -1.17 -9.51 18.41
CA GLN A 153 -0.92 -8.19 18.98
C GLN A 153 -1.92 -7.85 20.10
N PHE A 154 -3.22 -7.97 19.82
CA PHE A 154 -4.25 -7.58 20.78
C PHE A 154 -4.25 -8.44 22.03
N GLU A 155 -3.95 -9.73 21.90
CA GLU A 155 -3.85 -10.62 23.05
C GLU A 155 -2.67 -10.26 23.95
N LEU A 156 -1.49 -9.93 23.40
CA LEU A 156 -0.36 -9.46 24.19
C LEU A 156 -0.61 -8.10 24.85
N GLU A 157 -1.22 -7.17 24.14
CA GLU A 157 -1.58 -5.86 24.69
C GLU A 157 -2.59 -5.99 25.85
N LYS A 158 -3.55 -6.91 25.72
CA LYS A 158 -4.53 -7.22 26.77
C LYS A 158 -3.87 -7.87 28.00
N ARG A 159 -2.92 -8.77 27.83
CA ARG A 159 -2.17 -9.40 28.93
C ARG A 159 -1.31 -8.38 29.67
N GLY A 160 -0.77 -7.41 29.00
CA GLY A 160 0.10 -6.38 29.56
C GLY A 160 1.46 -6.89 30.05
N GLY A 161 2.31 -5.97 30.45
CA GLY A 161 3.64 -6.28 30.96
C GLY A 161 4.65 -6.82 29.91
N VAL A 162 4.31 -6.79 28.64
CA VAL A 162 5.12 -7.18 27.49
C VAL A 162 5.48 -5.95 26.67
N GLU A 163 6.72 -5.83 26.20
CA GLU A 163 7.13 -4.79 25.26
C GLU A 163 6.82 -5.27 23.82
N VAL A 164 5.67 -4.84 23.29
CA VAL A 164 5.17 -5.29 21.99
C VAL A 164 5.85 -4.50 20.86
N SER A 165 6.63 -5.19 20.05
CA SER A 165 7.23 -4.68 18.81
C SER A 165 6.37 -5.06 17.61
N LYS A 166 5.83 -4.08 16.88
CA LYS A 166 4.88 -4.26 15.77
C LYS A 166 5.61 -4.26 14.44
N PHE A 167 5.33 -5.26 13.61
CA PHE A 167 5.89 -5.42 12.28
C PHE A 167 4.78 -5.45 11.23
N ASP A 168 5.08 -4.99 10.02
CA ASP A 168 4.10 -4.97 8.92
C ASP A 168 3.72 -6.40 8.48
N THR A 169 4.69 -7.33 8.54
CA THR A 169 4.50 -8.73 8.14
C THR A 169 5.12 -9.68 9.18
N MET A 170 4.66 -10.93 9.22
CA MET A 170 5.16 -11.93 10.17
C MET A 170 6.61 -12.31 9.89
N ASP A 171 7.02 -12.40 8.63
CA ASP A 171 8.40 -12.70 8.23
C ASP A 171 9.41 -11.65 8.74
N LEU A 172 9.04 -10.37 8.76
CA LEU A 172 9.86 -9.31 9.35
C LEU A 172 10.01 -9.48 10.87
N ALA A 173 8.94 -9.89 11.57
CA ALA A 173 9.02 -10.20 13.00
C ALA A 173 9.95 -11.40 13.25
N MET A 174 9.81 -12.47 12.46
CA MET A 174 10.67 -13.66 12.53
C MET A 174 12.14 -13.34 12.24
N LEU A 175 12.40 -12.45 11.27
CA LEU A 175 13.74 -11.97 10.95
C LEU A 175 14.36 -11.16 12.10
N ALA A 176 13.58 -10.30 12.74
CA ALA A 176 14.00 -9.52 13.91
C ALA A 176 14.33 -10.45 15.09
N LEU A 177 13.56 -11.52 15.30
CA LEU A 177 13.83 -12.55 16.29
C LEU A 177 15.13 -13.31 15.96
N GLN A 178 15.31 -13.73 14.73
CA GLN A 178 16.51 -14.42 14.26
C GLN A 178 17.78 -13.59 14.52
N ASN A 179 17.69 -12.27 14.28
CA ASN A 179 18.80 -11.33 14.49
C ASN A 179 18.98 -10.90 15.96
N GLY A 180 18.15 -11.40 16.89
CA GLY A 180 18.25 -11.06 18.33
C GLY A 180 17.80 -9.65 18.69
N GLN A 181 17.10 -8.96 17.80
CA GLN A 181 16.56 -7.63 18.05
C GLN A 181 15.38 -7.66 19.04
N ILE A 182 14.66 -8.79 19.07
CA ILE A 182 13.56 -9.10 19.98
C ILE A 182 13.79 -10.46 20.64
N ASP A 183 13.05 -10.74 21.71
CA ASP A 183 13.25 -11.93 22.56
C ASP A 183 12.36 -13.10 22.14
N ALA A 184 11.18 -12.81 21.60
CA ALA A 184 10.20 -13.78 21.12
C ALA A 184 9.34 -13.20 19.99
N VAL A 185 8.61 -14.05 19.28
CA VAL A 185 7.52 -13.70 18.34
C VAL A 185 6.26 -14.43 18.78
N VAL A 186 5.12 -13.76 18.65
CA VAL A 186 3.79 -14.37 18.78
C VAL A 186 3.08 -14.26 17.44
N GLY A 187 2.54 -15.39 17.00
CA GLY A 187 1.79 -15.49 15.76
C GLY A 187 1.01 -16.79 15.68
N ASP A 188 0.25 -16.97 14.60
CA ASP A 188 -0.57 -18.15 14.39
C ASP A 188 0.29 -19.39 14.21
N ALA A 189 0.00 -20.44 14.97
CA ALA A 189 0.83 -21.63 15.05
C ALA A 189 1.13 -22.29 13.69
N PRO A 190 0.16 -22.44 12.75
CA PRO A 190 0.47 -23.02 11.44
C PRO A 190 1.48 -22.20 10.64
N THR A 191 1.34 -20.87 10.65
CA THR A 191 2.24 -19.95 9.92
C THR A 191 3.63 -19.93 10.55
N VAL A 192 3.69 -19.79 11.88
CA VAL A 192 4.97 -19.82 12.62
C VAL A 192 5.70 -21.16 12.39
N HIS A 193 4.98 -22.28 12.46
CA HIS A 193 5.52 -23.60 12.18
C HIS A 193 6.09 -23.72 10.76
N TYR A 194 5.30 -23.32 9.77
CA TYR A 194 5.72 -23.32 8.37
C TYR A 194 6.97 -22.47 8.15
N MET A 195 6.99 -21.23 8.66
CA MET A 195 8.12 -20.31 8.49
C MET A 195 9.40 -20.83 9.16
N ILE A 196 9.31 -21.43 10.35
CA ILE A 196 10.46 -22.04 11.04
C ILE A 196 11.04 -23.14 10.18
N ARG A 197 10.21 -24.02 9.64
CA ARG A 197 10.68 -25.16 8.83
C ARG A 197 11.30 -24.72 7.50
N GLN A 198 10.71 -23.74 6.86
CA GLN A 198 11.17 -23.25 5.55
C GLN A 198 12.40 -22.37 5.64
N SER A 199 12.42 -21.39 6.53
CA SER A 199 13.34 -20.27 6.41
C SER A 199 14.06 -19.90 7.71
N PHE A 200 13.49 -20.21 8.89
CA PHE A 200 13.99 -19.75 10.18
C PHE A 200 14.41 -20.90 11.11
N ARG A 201 15.24 -21.84 10.63
CA ARG A 201 15.62 -23.08 11.32
C ARG A 201 16.37 -22.90 12.65
N ASN A 202 16.87 -21.72 12.93
CA ASN A 202 17.48 -21.35 14.20
C ASN A 202 16.45 -20.87 15.24
N LEU A 203 15.17 -20.91 14.89
CA LEU A 203 14.04 -20.63 15.77
C LEU A 203 13.30 -21.91 16.12
N LYS A 204 12.55 -21.89 17.23
CA LYS A 204 11.67 -22.97 17.68
C LYS A 204 10.40 -22.41 18.30
N MET A 205 9.32 -23.15 18.22
CA MET A 205 8.11 -22.89 18.99
C MET A 205 8.30 -23.37 20.43
N VAL A 206 7.67 -22.70 21.39
CA VAL A 206 7.68 -23.06 22.81
C VAL A 206 6.29 -22.92 23.41
N GLY A 207 5.97 -23.83 24.34
CA GLY A 207 4.66 -23.89 24.97
C GLY A 207 3.54 -24.41 24.05
N PRO A 208 2.35 -24.60 24.58
CA PRO A 208 1.15 -24.90 23.78
C PRO A 208 0.63 -23.65 23.08
N GLN A 209 -0.26 -23.84 22.11
CA GLN A 209 -1.14 -22.76 21.64
C GLN A 209 -1.93 -22.24 22.83
N PHE A 210 -2.02 -20.90 22.95
CA PHE A 210 -2.61 -20.26 24.14
C PHE A 210 -3.89 -19.48 23.85
N THR A 211 -4.38 -19.53 22.60
CA THR A 211 -5.70 -19.03 22.18
C THR A 211 -6.41 -20.11 21.37
N ASP A 212 -7.75 -20.07 21.39
CA ASP A 212 -8.63 -20.87 20.51
C ASP A 212 -9.21 -19.94 19.45
N GLU A 213 -8.73 -20.02 18.24
CA GLU A 213 -9.07 -19.12 17.15
C GLU A 213 -9.66 -19.90 15.97
N LYS A 214 -10.57 -19.26 15.24
CA LYS A 214 -11.18 -19.82 14.04
C LYS A 214 -11.07 -18.83 12.90
N TYR A 215 -10.60 -19.30 11.75
CA TYR A 215 -10.58 -18.46 10.55
C TYR A 215 -11.90 -18.52 9.83
N GLY A 216 -12.32 -17.37 9.30
CA GLY A 216 -13.50 -17.22 8.48
C GLY A 216 -13.29 -16.24 7.34
N ILE A 217 -14.11 -16.35 6.33
CA ILE A 217 -14.14 -15.44 5.19
C ILE A 217 -14.92 -14.21 5.61
N ALA A 218 -14.29 -13.02 5.49
CA ALA A 218 -14.95 -11.77 5.83
C ALA A 218 -15.64 -11.13 4.62
N LEU A 219 -16.80 -10.50 4.89
CA LEU A 219 -17.60 -9.78 3.92
C LEU A 219 -18.03 -8.42 4.50
N ALA A 220 -18.30 -7.47 3.61
CA ALA A 220 -18.89 -6.19 4.02
C ALA A 220 -20.33 -6.39 4.54
N PRO A 221 -20.80 -5.56 5.51
CA PRO A 221 -22.20 -5.55 5.93
C PRO A 221 -23.14 -5.38 4.73
N GLY A 222 -24.30 -6.05 4.78
CA GLY A 222 -25.26 -6.06 3.65
C GLY A 222 -24.97 -7.11 2.57
N SER A 223 -23.97 -7.99 2.80
CA SER A 223 -23.61 -9.07 1.86
C SER A 223 -24.07 -10.45 2.35
N GLU A 224 -25.18 -10.53 3.10
CA GLU A 224 -25.68 -11.77 3.72
C GLU A 224 -25.94 -12.86 2.66
N ASN A 225 -26.53 -12.49 1.53
CA ASN A 225 -26.81 -13.44 0.45
C ASN A 225 -25.53 -14.07 -0.13
N LEU A 226 -24.45 -13.28 -0.26
CA LEU A 226 -23.14 -13.77 -0.71
C LEU A 226 -22.51 -14.68 0.35
N ARG A 227 -22.59 -14.30 1.63
CA ARG A 227 -22.12 -15.13 2.76
C ARG A 227 -22.81 -16.49 2.76
N ASP A 228 -24.13 -16.52 2.61
CA ASP A 228 -24.92 -17.76 2.66
C ASP A 228 -24.58 -18.68 1.48
N GLU A 229 -24.37 -18.14 0.29
CA GLU A 229 -23.87 -18.88 -0.87
C GLU A 229 -22.48 -19.47 -0.64
N ILE A 230 -21.57 -18.68 -0.04
CA ILE A 230 -20.23 -19.14 0.35
C ILE A 230 -20.31 -20.27 1.39
N ASN A 231 -21.20 -20.17 2.38
CA ASN A 231 -21.39 -21.23 3.37
C ASN A 231 -21.90 -22.52 2.75
N VAL A 232 -22.80 -22.43 1.77
CA VAL A 232 -23.25 -23.60 0.99
C VAL A 232 -22.08 -24.25 0.25
N ALA A 233 -21.23 -23.44 -0.41
CA ALA A 233 -20.03 -23.93 -1.10
C ALA A 233 -19.04 -24.57 -0.13
N LEU A 234 -18.76 -23.93 1.02
CA LEU A 234 -17.89 -24.48 2.07
C LEU A 234 -18.39 -25.83 2.58
N LYS A 235 -19.70 -25.98 2.81
CA LYS A 235 -20.29 -27.24 3.24
C LYS A 235 -20.08 -28.36 2.21
N ARG A 236 -20.35 -28.08 0.92
CA ARG A 236 -20.10 -29.07 -0.16
C ARG A 236 -18.64 -29.46 -0.27
N LEU A 237 -17.73 -28.49 -0.10
CA LEU A 237 -16.28 -28.76 -0.15
C LEU A 237 -15.82 -29.59 1.03
N ARG A 238 -16.36 -29.40 2.24
CA ARG A 238 -16.06 -30.24 3.41
C ARG A 238 -16.38 -31.70 3.18
N ASP A 239 -17.50 -31.96 2.51
CA ASP A 239 -17.95 -33.32 2.22
C ASP A 239 -17.17 -33.98 1.04
N SER A 240 -16.35 -33.21 0.29
CA SER A 240 -15.74 -33.69 -0.95
C SER A 240 -14.23 -33.49 -1.05
N LYS A 241 -13.73 -32.24 -0.96
CA LYS A 241 -12.35 -31.88 -1.32
C LYS A 241 -11.54 -31.24 -0.21
N TYR A 242 -12.17 -30.80 0.85
CA TYR A 242 -11.49 -30.03 1.91
C TYR A 242 -10.28 -30.79 2.47
N ASN A 243 -10.41 -32.07 2.79
CA ASN A 243 -9.31 -32.88 3.34
C ASN A 243 -8.14 -32.96 2.35
N GLN A 244 -8.39 -33.09 1.05
CA GLN A 244 -7.33 -33.09 0.03
C GLN A 244 -6.59 -31.75 -0.02
N LEU A 245 -7.32 -30.63 0.08
CA LEU A 245 -6.70 -29.30 0.14
C LEU A 245 -5.91 -29.12 1.46
N TYR A 246 -6.44 -29.59 2.57
CA TYR A 246 -5.78 -29.55 3.86
C TYR A 246 -4.47 -30.36 3.84
N ASP A 247 -4.53 -31.61 3.39
CA ASP A 247 -3.35 -32.49 3.33
C ASP A 247 -2.27 -31.97 2.39
N LYS A 248 -2.66 -31.30 1.30
CA LYS A 248 -1.73 -30.66 0.38
C LYS A 248 -0.85 -29.59 1.06
N TRP A 249 -1.38 -28.86 2.05
CA TRP A 249 -0.67 -27.74 2.68
C TRP A 249 -0.19 -28.03 4.10
N PHE A 250 -0.85 -28.93 4.82
CA PHE A 250 -0.60 -29.24 6.22
C PHE A 250 -0.33 -30.72 6.50
N GLY A 251 -0.43 -31.59 5.50
CA GLY A 251 -0.19 -33.01 5.63
C GLY A 251 1.31 -33.35 5.71
N GLU A 252 1.64 -34.57 6.15
CA GLU A 252 3.02 -35.05 6.31
C GLU A 252 3.86 -34.94 5.02
N GLU A 253 3.26 -35.15 3.85
CA GLU A 253 3.97 -35.01 2.57
C GLU A 253 4.35 -33.56 2.27
N ALA A 254 3.45 -32.60 2.58
CA ALA A 254 3.74 -31.18 2.48
C ALA A 254 4.87 -30.77 3.43
N GLU A 255 4.86 -31.30 4.64
CA GLU A 255 5.92 -31.07 5.62
C GLU A 255 7.27 -31.61 5.14
N LYS A 256 7.32 -32.83 4.61
CA LYS A 256 8.55 -33.44 4.05
C LYS A 256 9.06 -32.67 2.82
N ALA A 257 8.16 -32.24 1.93
CA ALA A 257 8.51 -31.43 0.77
C ALA A 257 9.11 -30.07 1.18
N ALA A 258 8.51 -29.44 2.19
CA ALA A 258 8.99 -28.20 2.78
C ALA A 258 10.42 -28.37 3.36
N GLU A 259 10.67 -29.44 4.09
CA GLU A 259 12.00 -29.75 4.64
C GLU A 259 13.05 -30.01 3.56
N GLN A 260 12.68 -30.72 2.50
CA GLN A 260 13.58 -31.00 1.37
C GLN A 260 13.93 -29.72 0.59
N GLN A 261 12.95 -28.88 0.32
CA GLN A 261 13.16 -27.59 -0.35
C GLN A 261 14.06 -26.67 0.49
N ALA A 262 13.81 -26.61 1.79
CA ALA A 262 14.61 -25.83 2.72
C ALA A 262 16.03 -26.41 2.94
N ALA A 263 16.22 -27.74 2.80
CA ALA A 263 17.55 -28.35 2.84
C ALA A 263 18.42 -27.97 1.63
N GLN A 264 17.78 -27.77 0.48
CA GLN A 264 18.46 -27.34 -0.75
C GLN A 264 18.74 -25.82 -0.78
N THR A 265 17.99 -25.04 -0.01
CA THR A 265 18.08 -23.59 0.06
C THR A 265 18.74 -23.17 1.38
N LYS A 266 20.03 -23.41 1.56
CA LYS A 266 20.74 -22.76 2.68
C LYS A 266 20.71 -21.25 2.44
N PRO A 267 20.09 -20.45 3.33
CA PRO A 267 20.11 -19.01 3.17
C PRO A 267 21.56 -18.54 3.23
N LYS A 268 22.10 -18.09 2.10
CA LYS A 268 23.36 -17.38 2.08
C LYS A 268 23.07 -15.94 2.50
N ALA A 269 23.80 -15.43 3.46
CA ALA A 269 23.68 -14.03 3.89
C ALA A 269 23.78 -13.07 2.68
N PHE A 270 24.54 -13.46 1.66
CA PHE A 270 24.67 -12.74 0.40
C PHE A 270 24.65 -13.75 -0.76
N ASP A 271 23.61 -13.70 -1.60
CA ASP A 271 23.40 -14.63 -2.71
C ASP A 271 23.19 -13.89 -4.03
N LEU A 272 24.29 -13.75 -4.80
CA LEU A 272 24.25 -13.12 -6.11
C LEU A 272 23.43 -13.94 -7.14
N SER A 273 23.36 -15.28 -6.97
CA SER A 273 22.59 -16.12 -7.89
C SER A 273 21.08 -15.87 -7.79
N LEU A 274 20.61 -15.40 -6.63
CA LEU A 274 19.25 -14.98 -6.41
C LEU A 274 18.88 -13.80 -7.31
N LEU A 275 19.78 -12.84 -7.50
CA LEU A 275 19.53 -11.64 -8.29
C LEU A 275 19.10 -11.96 -9.73
N GLY A 276 19.72 -12.96 -10.35
CA GLY A 276 19.34 -13.39 -11.71
C GLY A 276 17.91 -13.92 -11.79
N ARG A 277 17.42 -14.56 -10.73
CA ARG A 277 16.05 -15.11 -10.66
C ARG A 277 15.00 -14.03 -10.40
N VAL A 278 15.31 -13.06 -9.53
CA VAL A 278 14.36 -12.02 -9.11
C VAL A 278 14.44 -10.74 -9.95
N TRP A 279 15.39 -10.66 -10.90
CA TRP A 279 15.59 -9.49 -11.75
C TRP A 279 14.34 -8.99 -12.48
N PRO A 280 13.51 -9.87 -13.09
CA PRO A 280 12.29 -9.40 -13.75
C PRO A 280 11.30 -8.69 -12.79
N LEU A 281 11.25 -9.12 -11.53
CA LEU A 281 10.40 -8.49 -10.51
C LEU A 281 10.93 -7.11 -10.12
N PHE A 282 12.25 -6.96 -9.98
CA PHE A 282 12.86 -5.66 -9.77
C PHE A 282 12.57 -4.69 -10.93
N LEU A 283 12.66 -5.16 -12.18
CA LEU A 283 12.36 -4.32 -13.34
C LEU A 283 10.90 -3.87 -13.37
N SER A 284 9.95 -4.74 -12.98
CA SER A 284 8.53 -4.34 -12.87
C SER A 284 8.33 -3.28 -11.78
N GLY A 285 8.99 -3.45 -10.63
CA GLY A 285 8.98 -2.45 -9.54
C GLY A 285 9.58 -1.11 -9.97
N VAL A 286 10.74 -1.11 -10.64
CA VAL A 286 11.37 0.07 -11.23
C VAL A 286 10.43 0.78 -12.21
N TRP A 287 9.80 0.02 -13.10
CA TRP A 287 8.85 0.57 -14.08
C TRP A 287 7.65 1.22 -13.41
N LEU A 288 7.07 0.57 -12.40
CA LEU A 288 5.93 1.12 -11.67
C LEU A 288 6.31 2.39 -10.89
N THR A 289 7.44 2.38 -10.17
CA THR A 289 8.02 3.54 -9.49
C THR A 289 8.20 4.73 -10.46
N ALA A 290 8.82 4.47 -11.61
CA ALA A 290 9.03 5.50 -12.63
C ALA A 290 7.71 6.04 -13.20
N ARG A 291 6.73 5.18 -13.49
CA ARG A 291 5.41 5.59 -13.97
C ARG A 291 4.67 6.46 -12.96
N LEU A 292 4.66 6.08 -11.68
CA LEU A 292 4.06 6.87 -10.60
C LEU A 292 4.68 8.27 -10.56
N ALA A 293 6.00 8.35 -10.49
CA ALA A 293 6.70 9.63 -10.40
C ALA A 293 6.52 10.51 -11.65
N LEU A 294 6.66 9.94 -12.85
CA LEU A 294 6.53 10.69 -14.11
C LEU A 294 5.12 11.22 -14.33
N LEU A 295 4.09 10.38 -14.11
CA LEU A 295 2.69 10.82 -14.26
C LEU A 295 2.34 11.89 -13.23
N SER A 296 2.76 11.71 -11.98
CA SER A 296 2.50 12.68 -10.92
C SER A 296 3.21 14.00 -11.17
N LEU A 297 4.44 13.99 -11.65
CA LEU A 297 5.17 15.20 -12.04
C LEU A 297 4.48 15.89 -13.22
N PHE A 298 4.13 15.14 -14.26
CA PHE A 298 3.49 15.67 -15.47
C PHE A 298 2.16 16.35 -15.15
N LEU A 299 1.35 15.76 -14.28
CA LEU A 299 0.07 16.34 -13.82
C LEU A 299 0.29 17.46 -12.78
N GLY A 300 1.29 17.33 -11.93
CA GLY A 300 1.61 18.30 -10.87
C GLY A 300 2.15 19.63 -11.40
N LEU A 301 2.92 19.61 -12.49
CA LEU A 301 3.50 20.82 -13.07
C LEU A 301 2.47 21.88 -13.48
N PRO A 302 1.42 21.57 -14.28
CA PRO A 302 0.42 22.57 -14.65
C PRO A 302 -0.40 23.04 -13.43
N ILE A 303 -0.75 22.13 -12.51
CA ILE A 303 -1.50 22.49 -11.31
C ILE A 303 -0.64 23.41 -10.41
N GLY A 304 0.63 23.06 -10.19
CA GLY A 304 1.55 23.87 -9.41
C GLY A 304 1.80 25.25 -10.02
N LEU A 305 1.91 25.33 -11.35
CA LEU A 305 2.01 26.62 -12.05
C LEU A 305 0.76 27.47 -11.83
N LEU A 306 -0.43 26.92 -12.00
CA LEU A 306 -1.69 27.64 -11.77
C LEU A 306 -1.80 28.14 -10.32
N LEU A 307 -1.47 27.30 -9.35
CA LEU A 307 -1.44 27.65 -7.93
C LEU A 307 -0.41 28.76 -7.64
N ALA A 308 0.78 28.69 -8.22
CA ALA A 308 1.80 29.73 -8.06
C ALA A 308 1.32 31.07 -8.62
N LEU A 309 0.75 31.08 -9.83
CA LEU A 309 0.21 32.29 -10.44
C LEU A 309 -0.96 32.85 -9.63
N ALA A 310 -1.86 31.99 -9.11
CA ALA A 310 -2.95 32.40 -8.23
C ALA A 310 -2.43 33.08 -6.95
N ARG A 311 -1.37 32.55 -6.35
CA ARG A 311 -0.77 33.09 -5.11
C ARG A 311 0.00 34.38 -5.29
N VAL A 312 0.45 34.70 -6.50
CA VAL A 312 1.12 35.99 -6.80
C VAL A 312 0.10 37.10 -7.09
N GLN A 313 -1.18 36.78 -7.30
CA GLN A 313 -2.21 37.77 -7.51
C GLN A 313 -2.52 38.61 -6.27
N SER A 314 -2.80 39.89 -6.47
CA SER A 314 -3.21 40.81 -5.40
C SER A 314 -4.63 40.56 -4.87
N LEU A 315 -5.47 39.87 -5.65
CA LEU A 315 -6.86 39.58 -5.30
C LEU A 315 -6.91 38.43 -4.29
N ARG A 316 -7.22 38.76 -3.02
CA ARG A 316 -7.30 37.78 -1.92
C ARG A 316 -8.27 36.63 -2.17
N LEU A 317 -9.34 36.86 -2.93
CA LEU A 317 -10.32 35.82 -3.26
C LEU A 317 -9.69 34.67 -4.07
N ILE A 318 -8.65 34.94 -4.85
CA ILE A 318 -7.93 33.94 -5.65
C ILE A 318 -6.71 33.42 -4.89
N SER A 319 -5.96 34.32 -4.24
CA SER A 319 -4.67 33.93 -3.60
C SER A 319 -4.87 33.16 -2.29
N ALA A 320 -5.91 33.46 -1.49
CA ALA A 320 -6.10 32.81 -0.19
C ALA A 320 -6.44 31.29 -0.30
N PRO A 321 -7.39 30.85 -1.15
CA PRO A 321 -7.64 29.41 -1.29
C PRO A 321 -6.41 28.64 -1.78
N ALA A 322 -5.64 29.20 -2.73
CA ALA A 322 -4.41 28.59 -3.20
C ALA A 322 -3.33 28.51 -2.11
N ALA A 323 -3.24 29.53 -1.25
CA ALA A 323 -2.30 29.53 -0.12
C ALA A 323 -2.70 28.45 0.90
N ILE A 324 -3.98 28.39 1.30
CA ILE A 324 -4.50 27.37 2.23
C ILE A 324 -4.21 25.97 1.71
N TYR A 325 -4.51 25.70 0.43
CA TYR A 325 -4.20 24.39 -0.17
C TYR A 325 -2.73 24.03 -0.03
N VAL A 326 -1.82 24.95 -0.39
CA VAL A 326 -0.38 24.69 -0.33
C VAL A 326 0.09 24.47 1.10
N GLU A 327 -0.43 25.24 2.07
CA GLU A 327 -0.11 25.08 3.48
C GLU A 327 -0.58 23.73 4.03
N VAL A 328 -1.81 23.30 3.70
CA VAL A 328 -2.36 22.00 4.12
C VAL A 328 -1.54 20.85 3.53
N MET A 329 -1.29 20.88 2.21
CA MET A 329 -0.58 19.79 1.54
C MET A 329 0.90 19.67 1.98
N ARG A 330 1.55 20.79 2.28
CA ARG A 330 2.94 20.79 2.78
C ARG A 330 3.04 20.60 4.29
N GLY A 331 1.97 20.90 5.02
CA GLY A 331 1.90 20.79 6.48
C GLY A 331 1.45 19.40 6.97
N THR A 332 1.00 18.52 6.08
CA THR A 332 0.55 17.17 6.45
C THR A 332 1.45 16.09 5.83
N PRO A 333 1.67 14.94 6.51
CA PRO A 333 2.48 13.86 5.96
C PRO A 333 1.87 13.27 4.70
N LEU A 334 2.69 13.03 3.68
CA LEU A 334 2.25 12.44 2.40
C LEU A 334 1.57 11.08 2.59
N LEU A 335 2.08 10.24 3.50
CA LEU A 335 1.47 8.95 3.81
C LEU A 335 0.01 9.09 4.27
N VAL A 336 -0.28 10.09 5.11
CA VAL A 336 -1.66 10.38 5.58
C VAL A 336 -2.53 10.81 4.41
N GLN A 337 -2.00 11.63 3.49
CA GLN A 337 -2.72 12.06 2.28
C GLN A 337 -3.05 10.88 1.37
N ILE A 338 -2.10 9.94 1.16
CA ILE A 338 -2.31 8.73 0.36
C ILE A 338 -3.46 7.90 0.93
N ILE A 339 -3.43 7.62 2.23
CA ILE A 339 -4.44 6.82 2.93
C ILE A 339 -5.81 7.53 2.88
N PHE A 340 -5.84 8.85 3.13
CA PHE A 340 -7.08 9.62 3.13
C PHE A 340 -7.72 9.70 1.75
N ILE A 341 -6.92 9.88 0.69
CA ILE A 341 -7.42 9.93 -0.69
C ILE A 341 -7.95 8.55 -1.12
N HIS A 342 -7.27 7.48 -0.74
CA HIS A 342 -7.67 6.13 -1.17
C HIS A 342 -8.87 5.59 -0.40
N TYR A 343 -8.92 5.78 0.92
CA TYR A 343 -9.95 5.22 1.79
C TYR A 343 -10.94 6.28 2.32
N GLY A 344 -10.43 7.39 2.83
CA GLY A 344 -11.25 8.38 3.56
C GLY A 344 -12.24 9.13 2.65
N ILE A 345 -11.77 9.67 1.53
CA ILE A 345 -12.64 10.41 0.61
C ILE A 345 -13.72 9.50 0.00
N PRO A 346 -13.41 8.33 -0.59
CA PRO A 346 -14.45 7.46 -1.13
C PRO A 346 -15.49 7.07 -0.09
N GLN A 347 -15.05 6.69 1.12
CA GLN A 347 -15.96 6.35 2.21
C GLN A 347 -16.91 7.49 2.59
N ALA A 348 -16.42 8.73 2.66
CA ALA A 348 -17.23 9.91 3.00
C ALA A 348 -18.37 10.17 1.99
N PHE A 349 -18.18 9.75 0.72
CA PHE A 349 -19.17 9.91 -0.35
C PHE A 349 -19.92 8.60 -0.69
N GLY A 350 -19.71 7.51 0.07
CA GLY A 350 -20.32 6.22 -0.20
C GLY A 350 -19.85 5.58 -1.51
N LEU A 351 -18.63 5.91 -1.97
CA LEU A 351 -18.01 5.40 -3.18
C LEU A 351 -17.03 4.27 -2.85
N SER A 352 -16.82 3.35 -3.79
CA SER A 352 -15.71 2.40 -3.72
C SER A 352 -14.38 3.09 -3.86
N SER A 353 -13.32 2.57 -3.20
CA SER A 353 -11.96 3.07 -3.39
C SER A 353 -11.54 2.96 -4.85
N PRO A 354 -10.90 4.00 -5.40
CA PRO A 354 -10.31 3.93 -6.73
C PRO A 354 -9.21 2.86 -6.80
N ASP A 355 -8.81 2.50 -8.01
CA ASP A 355 -7.61 1.68 -8.20
C ASP A 355 -6.41 2.26 -7.42
N PRO A 356 -5.62 1.43 -6.71
CA PRO A 356 -4.47 1.89 -5.91
C PRO A 356 -3.47 2.75 -6.70
N PHE A 357 -3.22 2.42 -7.98
CA PHE A 357 -2.33 3.21 -8.84
C PHE A 357 -2.90 4.61 -9.10
N VAL A 358 -4.21 4.69 -9.37
CA VAL A 358 -4.89 5.98 -9.57
C VAL A 358 -4.84 6.83 -8.30
N SER A 359 -5.11 6.23 -7.15
CA SER A 359 -5.02 6.92 -5.85
C SER A 359 -3.61 7.40 -5.55
N GLY A 360 -2.60 6.57 -5.82
CA GLY A 360 -1.19 6.93 -5.68
C GLY A 360 -0.80 8.11 -6.57
N VAL A 361 -1.18 8.06 -7.86
CA VAL A 361 -0.95 9.18 -8.79
C VAL A 361 -1.64 10.46 -8.32
N ILE A 362 -2.89 10.40 -7.88
CA ILE A 362 -3.62 11.57 -7.37
C ILE A 362 -2.91 12.16 -6.16
N ALA A 363 -2.58 11.34 -5.15
CA ALA A 363 -1.95 11.80 -3.92
C ALA A 363 -0.58 12.46 -4.19
N LEU A 364 0.28 11.78 -4.94
CA LEU A 364 1.59 12.30 -5.35
C LEU A 364 1.46 13.57 -6.19
N THR A 365 0.50 13.63 -7.11
CA THR A 365 0.23 14.83 -7.94
C THR A 365 -0.18 16.03 -7.08
N LEU A 366 -1.14 15.85 -6.20
CA LEU A 366 -1.63 16.92 -5.33
C LEU A 366 -0.52 17.40 -4.38
N ASN A 367 0.22 16.48 -3.80
CA ASN A 367 1.34 16.84 -2.93
C ASN A 367 2.41 17.62 -3.70
N SER A 368 2.93 17.07 -4.82
CA SER A 368 3.99 17.72 -5.59
C SER A 368 3.54 19.05 -6.20
N ALA A 369 2.27 19.21 -6.59
CA ALA A 369 1.75 20.49 -7.09
C ALA A 369 1.90 21.61 -6.05
N ALA A 370 1.77 21.30 -4.75
CA ALA A 370 1.99 22.27 -3.68
C ALA A 370 3.46 22.70 -3.58
N TYR A 371 4.42 21.74 -3.67
CA TYR A 371 5.85 22.05 -3.69
C TYR A 371 6.28 22.78 -4.94
N ILE A 372 5.81 22.34 -6.11
CA ILE A 372 6.03 23.01 -7.41
C ILE A 372 5.50 24.45 -7.38
N SER A 373 4.31 24.68 -6.80
CA SER A 373 3.75 26.03 -6.62
C SER A 373 4.70 26.93 -5.83
N GLU A 374 5.27 26.45 -4.75
CA GLU A 374 6.20 27.23 -3.95
C GLU A 374 7.52 27.51 -4.69
N ILE A 375 8.06 26.50 -5.39
CA ILE A 375 9.27 26.67 -6.21
C ILE A 375 9.05 27.74 -7.28
N ILE A 376 7.93 27.70 -8.00
CA ILE A 376 7.61 28.66 -9.04
C ILE A 376 7.36 30.05 -8.43
N ARG A 377 6.60 30.14 -7.34
CA ARG A 377 6.34 31.41 -6.64
C ARG A 377 7.63 32.06 -6.16
N ALA A 378 8.51 31.30 -5.53
CA ALA A 378 9.83 31.79 -5.10
C ALA A 378 10.68 32.24 -6.31
N GLY A 379 10.63 31.50 -7.41
CA GLY A 379 11.29 31.88 -8.66
C GLY A 379 10.78 33.21 -9.24
N ILE A 380 9.46 33.41 -9.25
CA ILE A 380 8.86 34.69 -9.72
C ILE A 380 9.30 35.85 -8.81
N LEU A 381 9.18 35.67 -7.51
CA LEU A 381 9.53 36.72 -6.53
C LEU A 381 11.05 37.00 -6.46
N SER A 382 11.87 36.10 -6.96
CA SER A 382 13.33 36.30 -7.04
C SER A 382 13.75 37.24 -8.18
N ILE A 383 12.86 37.54 -9.13
CA ILE A 383 13.15 38.50 -10.21
C ILE A 383 13.05 39.90 -9.65
N ASP A 384 14.04 40.74 -9.98
CA ASP A 384 14.08 42.12 -9.57
C ASP A 384 12.80 42.87 -9.97
N ILE A 385 12.18 43.56 -9.02
CA ILE A 385 10.92 44.30 -9.23
C ILE A 385 11.08 45.37 -10.34
N GLY A 386 12.27 45.94 -10.51
CA GLY A 386 12.61 46.91 -11.55
C GLY A 386 12.39 46.37 -12.97
N GLN A 387 12.45 45.03 -13.17
CA GLN A 387 12.14 44.40 -14.46
C GLN A 387 10.63 44.58 -14.80
N MET A 388 9.77 44.42 -13.80
CA MET A 388 8.35 44.64 -13.94
C MET A 388 8.03 46.13 -14.15
N GLU A 389 8.65 47.03 -13.38
CA GLU A 389 8.46 48.48 -13.46
C GLU A 389 8.92 49.02 -14.80
N ALA A 390 10.10 48.63 -15.29
CA ALA A 390 10.60 49.00 -16.61
C ALA A 390 9.68 48.54 -17.75
N ALA A 391 9.19 47.29 -17.68
CA ALA A 391 8.24 46.80 -18.67
C ALA A 391 6.91 47.59 -18.67
N ARG A 392 6.42 47.92 -17.47
CA ARG A 392 5.20 48.77 -17.32
C ARG A 392 5.43 50.19 -17.85
N SER A 393 6.59 50.77 -17.62
CA SER A 393 6.97 52.10 -18.13
C SER A 393 7.05 52.13 -19.68
N LEU A 394 7.39 51.01 -20.31
CA LEU A 394 7.36 50.82 -21.76
C LEU A 394 5.95 50.51 -22.31
N GLY A 395 4.88 50.65 -21.51
CA GLY A 395 3.49 50.47 -21.94
C GLY A 395 3.01 49.02 -21.95
N MET A 396 3.78 48.07 -21.47
CA MET A 396 3.32 46.68 -21.39
C MET A 396 2.21 46.52 -20.32
N SER A 397 1.18 45.74 -20.62
CA SER A 397 0.27 45.29 -19.56
C SER A 397 0.98 44.39 -18.56
N HIS A 398 0.45 44.27 -17.36
CA HIS A 398 1.01 43.34 -16.35
C HIS A 398 1.22 41.92 -16.91
N TRP A 399 0.21 41.41 -17.64
CA TRP A 399 0.26 40.09 -18.25
C TRP A 399 1.31 40.00 -19.39
N GLN A 400 1.47 41.04 -20.19
CA GLN A 400 2.53 41.07 -21.21
C GLN A 400 3.92 41.07 -20.60
N ALA A 401 4.15 41.87 -19.56
CA ALA A 401 5.40 41.89 -18.78
C ALA A 401 5.67 40.54 -18.13
N MET A 402 4.67 39.95 -17.50
CA MET A 402 4.76 38.61 -16.90
C MET A 402 5.18 37.57 -17.96
N ARG A 403 4.48 37.47 -19.07
CA ARG A 403 4.71 36.44 -20.10
C ARG A 403 6.04 36.62 -20.86
N ARG A 404 6.41 37.86 -21.19
CA ARG A 404 7.55 38.14 -22.06
C ARG A 404 8.87 38.39 -21.33
N ILE A 405 8.82 38.83 -20.09
CA ILE A 405 9.99 39.24 -19.32
C ILE A 405 10.20 38.38 -18.08
N ILE A 406 9.19 38.27 -17.22
CA ILE A 406 9.32 37.62 -15.92
C ILE A 406 9.38 36.11 -16.04
N LEU A 407 8.38 35.48 -16.68
CA LEU A 407 8.33 34.01 -16.78
C LEU A 407 9.54 33.39 -17.50
N PRO A 408 10.09 33.91 -18.61
CA PRO A 408 11.29 33.34 -19.21
C PRO A 408 12.54 33.40 -18.30
N GLN A 409 12.66 34.44 -17.49
CA GLN A 409 13.74 34.55 -16.49
C GLN A 409 13.46 33.59 -15.33
N THR A 410 12.23 33.53 -14.85
CA THR A 410 11.77 32.62 -13.79
C THR A 410 12.07 31.17 -14.18
N PHE A 411 11.78 30.76 -15.42
CA PHE A 411 12.00 29.40 -15.92
C PHE A 411 13.42 28.91 -15.65
N ARG A 412 14.43 29.75 -15.95
CA ARG A 412 15.83 29.39 -15.70
C ARG A 412 16.17 29.19 -14.21
N ARG A 413 15.46 29.88 -13.32
CA ARG A 413 15.66 29.79 -11.85
C ARG A 413 14.91 28.63 -11.21
N VAL A 414 13.78 28.21 -11.79
CA VAL A 414 12.92 27.16 -11.20
C VAL A 414 13.24 25.76 -11.70
N VAL A 415 13.82 25.61 -12.90
CA VAL A 415 14.09 24.26 -13.47
C VAL A 415 15.04 23.42 -12.60
N PRO A 416 16.16 23.93 -12.04
CA PRO A 416 16.98 23.13 -11.13
C PRO A 416 16.23 22.63 -9.90
N PRO A 417 15.54 23.46 -9.11
CA PRO A 417 14.74 22.96 -7.98
C PRO A 417 13.57 22.05 -8.41
N LEU A 418 12.96 22.23 -9.61
CA LEU A 418 11.97 21.30 -10.13
C LEU A 418 12.57 19.93 -10.44
N THR A 419 13.83 19.85 -10.87
CA THR A 419 14.51 18.57 -11.04
C THR A 419 14.72 17.87 -9.69
N ASN A 420 15.01 18.62 -8.63
CA ASN A 420 15.09 18.09 -7.27
C ASN A 420 13.73 17.57 -6.78
N GLU A 421 12.63 18.25 -7.14
CA GLU A 421 11.27 17.77 -6.86
C GLU A 421 10.97 16.45 -7.58
N ALA A 422 11.40 16.30 -8.84
CA ALA A 422 11.28 15.04 -9.57
C ALA A 422 12.05 13.88 -8.87
N ILE A 423 13.23 14.17 -8.32
CA ILE A 423 14.00 13.20 -7.53
C ILE A 423 13.28 12.86 -6.22
N ALA A 424 12.67 13.84 -5.55
CA ALA A 424 11.87 13.62 -4.35
C ALA A 424 10.68 12.71 -4.65
N LEU A 425 9.91 12.99 -5.71
CA LEU A 425 8.78 12.18 -6.15
C LEU A 425 9.13 10.70 -6.41
N LEU A 426 10.31 10.42 -7.00
CA LEU A 426 10.79 9.06 -7.18
C LEU A 426 10.97 8.32 -5.85
N LYS A 427 11.42 9.01 -4.80
CA LYS A 427 11.57 8.41 -3.46
C LYS A 427 10.22 8.32 -2.74
N ASP A 428 9.41 9.36 -2.83
CA ASP A 428 8.10 9.46 -2.18
C ASP A 428 7.10 8.46 -2.75
N SER A 429 7.30 8.01 -4.00
CA SER A 429 6.50 6.91 -4.57
C SER A 429 6.60 5.62 -3.77
N SER A 430 7.68 5.41 -2.98
CA SER A 430 7.79 4.28 -2.07
C SER A 430 6.69 4.23 -1.00
N LEU A 431 6.14 5.37 -0.60
CA LEU A 431 5.06 5.45 0.38
C LEU A 431 3.74 4.89 -0.16
N VAL A 432 3.59 4.78 -1.48
CA VAL A 432 2.39 4.20 -2.10
C VAL A 432 2.32 2.68 -1.90
N SER A 433 3.41 2.05 -1.46
CA SER A 433 3.46 0.64 -1.03
C SER A 433 2.39 0.29 0.02
N VAL A 434 1.96 1.27 0.83
CA VAL A 434 0.87 1.12 1.80
C VAL A 434 -0.45 0.70 1.15
N LEU A 435 -0.66 1.02 -0.12
CA LEU A 435 -1.81 0.61 -0.93
C LEU A 435 -1.58 -0.76 -1.62
N ALA A 436 -0.59 -1.52 -1.18
CA ALA A 436 -0.16 -2.80 -1.76
C ALA A 436 0.31 -2.73 -3.23
N LEU A 437 0.63 -1.54 -3.73
CA LEU A 437 1.26 -1.39 -5.05
C LEU A 437 2.67 -1.98 -5.02
N GLU A 438 2.96 -2.82 -6.00
CA GLU A 438 4.26 -3.51 -6.13
C GLU A 438 5.31 -2.60 -6.79
N GLU A 439 5.47 -1.40 -6.24
CA GLU A 439 6.59 -0.54 -6.56
C GLU A 439 7.91 -1.13 -5.98
N LEU A 440 9.03 -0.53 -6.31
CA LEU A 440 10.35 -1.11 -6.05
C LEU A 440 10.59 -1.49 -4.57
N THR A 441 10.14 -0.69 -3.60
CA THR A 441 10.29 -0.99 -2.17
C THR A 441 9.41 -2.16 -1.75
N ARG A 442 8.16 -2.22 -2.23
CA ARG A 442 7.24 -3.33 -1.96
C ARG A 442 7.76 -4.64 -2.54
N VAL A 443 8.27 -4.61 -3.78
CA VAL A 443 8.93 -5.78 -4.38
C VAL A 443 10.11 -6.23 -3.52
N GLY A 444 10.94 -5.31 -3.05
CA GLY A 444 12.04 -5.64 -2.14
C GLY A 444 11.56 -6.31 -0.85
N SER A 445 10.52 -5.78 -0.22
CA SER A 445 9.94 -6.33 1.01
C SER A 445 9.41 -7.76 0.79
N GLN A 446 8.64 -7.99 -0.28
CA GLN A 446 8.12 -9.31 -0.62
C GLN A 446 9.24 -10.33 -0.88
N LEU A 447 10.30 -9.92 -1.60
CA LEU A 447 11.44 -10.79 -1.87
C LEU A 447 12.23 -11.13 -0.59
N VAL A 448 12.35 -10.20 0.34
CA VAL A 448 12.95 -10.49 1.66
C VAL A 448 12.12 -11.51 2.42
N GLY A 449 10.78 -11.40 2.40
CA GLY A 449 9.89 -12.37 3.01
C GLY A 449 10.04 -13.80 2.43
N VAL A 450 10.10 -13.89 1.10
CA VAL A 450 10.21 -15.19 0.41
C VAL A 450 11.59 -15.82 0.58
N TYR A 451 12.67 -15.05 0.41
CA TYR A 451 14.04 -15.58 0.30
C TYR A 451 14.89 -15.40 1.58
N VAL A 452 14.40 -14.63 2.54
CA VAL A 452 15.09 -14.31 3.82
C VAL A 452 16.56 -13.87 3.59
N ALA A 453 16.77 -13.04 2.56
CA ALA A 453 18.07 -12.56 2.12
C ALA A 453 18.17 -11.02 2.12
N PRO A 454 17.97 -10.35 3.28
CA PRO A 454 17.91 -8.88 3.33
C PRO A 454 19.21 -8.21 2.87
N LEU A 455 20.37 -8.83 3.15
CA LEU A 455 21.69 -8.31 2.72
C LEU A 455 21.91 -8.42 1.21
N THR A 456 21.13 -9.21 0.49
CA THR A 456 21.13 -9.27 -0.98
C THR A 456 20.11 -8.31 -1.57
N ILE A 457 18.91 -8.29 -1.02
CA ILE A 457 17.74 -7.60 -1.60
C ILE A 457 17.80 -6.08 -1.35
N TRP A 458 17.98 -5.63 -0.10
CA TRP A 458 17.93 -4.20 0.19
C TRP A 458 19.05 -3.38 -0.47
N PRO A 459 20.32 -3.83 -0.55
CA PRO A 459 21.33 -3.14 -1.33
C PRO A 459 20.97 -3.04 -2.81
N MET A 460 20.31 -4.06 -3.38
CA MET A 460 19.85 -4.02 -4.78
C MET A 460 18.73 -2.99 -4.96
N VAL A 461 17.75 -2.94 -4.07
CA VAL A 461 16.70 -1.90 -4.06
C VAL A 461 17.33 -0.51 -3.99
N ALA A 462 18.28 -0.31 -3.07
CA ALA A 462 18.98 0.98 -2.93
C ALA A 462 19.77 1.34 -4.21
N LEU A 463 20.45 0.37 -4.82
CA LEU A 463 21.16 0.57 -6.08
C LEU A 463 20.22 0.97 -7.22
N LEU A 464 19.06 0.32 -7.32
CA LEU A 464 18.07 0.62 -8.35
C LEU A 464 17.45 2.02 -8.17
N TYR A 465 17.15 2.44 -6.93
CA TYR A 465 16.77 3.83 -6.65
C TYR A 465 17.89 4.80 -7.02
N LEU A 466 19.14 4.46 -6.72
CA LEU A 466 20.29 5.28 -7.13
C LEU A 466 20.40 5.40 -8.64
N LEU A 467 20.23 4.30 -9.38
CA LEU A 467 20.24 4.32 -10.84
C LEU A 467 19.10 5.17 -11.44
N LEU A 468 17.95 5.24 -10.79
CA LEU A 468 16.84 6.11 -11.20
C LEU A 468 17.13 7.60 -10.89
N THR A 469 17.69 7.88 -9.71
CA THR A 469 17.84 9.26 -9.22
C THR A 469 19.15 9.91 -9.66
N PHE A 470 20.24 9.13 -9.83
CA PHE A 470 21.55 9.65 -10.17
C PHE A 470 21.60 10.43 -11.50
N PRO A 471 20.99 9.96 -12.61
CA PRO A 471 20.95 10.74 -13.85
C PRO A 471 20.24 12.07 -13.68
N LEU A 472 19.13 12.10 -12.94
CA LEU A 472 18.38 13.33 -12.65
C LEU A 472 19.20 14.29 -11.79
N THR A 473 19.95 13.78 -10.81
CA THR A 473 20.87 14.59 -10.01
C THR A 473 21.94 15.25 -10.87
N ARG A 474 22.53 14.50 -11.81
CA ARG A 474 23.53 15.07 -12.74
C ARG A 474 22.92 16.11 -13.68
N ILE A 475 21.69 15.89 -14.13
CA ILE A 475 20.96 16.90 -14.93
C ILE A 475 20.72 18.15 -14.09
N ALA A 476 20.24 18.02 -12.84
CA ALA A 476 19.99 19.15 -11.97
C ALA A 476 21.27 19.98 -11.73
N GLU A 477 22.39 19.32 -11.40
CA GLU A 477 23.70 19.98 -11.21
C GLU A 477 24.20 20.70 -12.48
N TYR A 478 24.04 20.07 -13.64
CA TYR A 478 24.40 20.65 -14.91
C TYR A 478 23.59 21.91 -15.21
N LEU A 479 22.26 21.84 -15.01
CA LEU A 479 21.36 22.97 -15.23
C LEU A 479 21.64 24.12 -14.25
N GLU A 480 21.89 23.80 -12.99
CA GLU A 480 22.24 24.77 -11.97
C GLU A 480 23.54 25.51 -12.32
N ARG A 481 24.58 24.79 -12.72
CA ARG A 481 25.86 25.41 -13.14
C ARG A 481 25.70 26.29 -14.39
N ARG A 482 24.92 25.83 -15.36
CA ARG A 482 24.71 26.53 -16.64
C ARG A 482 23.88 27.81 -16.50
N TRP A 483 22.97 27.86 -15.53
CA TRP A 483 22.04 28.96 -15.34
C TRP A 483 22.29 29.80 -14.08
N ARG A 484 23.40 29.58 -13.41
CA ARG A 484 23.82 30.46 -12.31
C ARG A 484 23.86 31.92 -12.80
N PRO A 485 23.20 32.87 -12.09
CA PRO A 485 23.35 34.28 -12.39
C PRO A 485 24.85 34.65 -12.27
N ILE A 486 25.37 35.32 -13.27
CA ILE A 486 26.70 35.97 -13.12
C ILE A 486 26.49 37.07 -12.11
N THR A 487 26.77 36.82 -10.84
CA THR A 487 26.90 37.87 -9.84
C THR A 487 28.12 38.67 -10.23
N ARG A 488 27.92 39.84 -10.86
CA ARG A 488 28.97 40.86 -10.93
C ARG A 488 29.20 41.33 -9.47
N SER A 489 30.35 40.93 -8.89
CA SER A 489 30.94 41.53 -7.71
C SER A 489 31.20 43.01 -7.95
#